data_a9b8542ea120fe51d23243f190336b08
#
_entry.id   a9b8542ea120fe51d23243f190336b08
#
_cell.length_a   1.000
_cell.length_b   1.000
_cell.length_c   1.000
_cell.angle_alpha   90.00
_cell.angle_beta   90.00
_cell.angle_gamma   90.00
#
_symmetry.space_group_name_H-M   'P 1'
#
loop_
_entity.id
_entity.type
_entity.pdbx_description
1 polymer ?
#
loop_
_entity_poly.entity_id
_entity_poly.type
_entity_poly.pdbx_seq_one_letter_code
_entity_poly.pdbx_strand_id
1 'polypeptide(L)'
;CFEGMIVDVVSSESDATIVAARRIGTVDRANKKITLEGAAITAGTISADDYVTVQGSYENEITGLGAIFGTDSILYGIDRDTHKWLKPYSKTSTTITDAVIQGVEENSGMYADMMVCSAGVKRAYLDYLVTNRMNVEYMQTSDGTQAISYQGIPIVSDRFCPAKTMYVLHTPSFRIYQLCDWRWLEGDDGKELKQAAGKA
;
A
#
# COMPACT_ATOMS: atom_id res chain seq x y z
N CYS A 1 -11.77 -1.01 3.19
CA CYS A 1 -12.85 -1.55 4.04
C CYS A 1 -14.05 -1.92 3.19
N PHE A 2 -14.77 -2.97 3.57
CA PHE A 2 -16.03 -3.43 2.97
C PHE A 2 -16.95 -3.92 4.09
N GLU A 3 -18.24 -3.98 3.79
CA GLU A 3 -19.28 -4.44 4.72
C GLU A 3 -19.06 -5.90 5.10
N GLY A 4 -19.25 -6.23 6.36
CA GLY A 4 -19.00 -7.56 6.89
C GLY A 4 -17.57 -7.85 7.35
N MET A 5 -16.60 -6.97 7.05
CA MET A 5 -15.23 -7.11 7.50
C MET A 5 -15.13 -6.90 9.01
N ILE A 6 -14.34 -7.72 9.68
CA ILE A 6 -14.07 -7.56 11.12
C ILE A 6 -12.79 -6.74 11.27
N VAL A 7 -12.86 -5.67 12.07
CA VAL A 7 -11.78 -4.70 12.25
C VAL A 7 -11.51 -4.46 13.73
N ASP A 8 -10.29 -4.04 13.99
CA ASP A 8 -9.85 -3.47 15.25
C ASP A 8 -9.58 -1.97 15.08
N VAL A 9 -9.81 -1.20 16.13
CA VAL A 9 -9.38 0.19 16.20
C VAL A 9 -8.21 0.26 17.16
N VAL A 10 -7.10 0.77 16.69
CA VAL A 10 -5.81 0.83 17.42
C VAL A 10 -5.45 2.28 17.64
N SER A 11 -5.01 2.60 18.86
CA SER A 11 -4.55 3.95 19.23
C SER A 11 -3.29 4.33 18.46
N SER A 12 -3.27 5.52 17.90
CA SER A 12 -2.09 6.11 17.29
C SER A 12 -1.01 6.52 18.29
N GLU A 13 -1.38 6.69 19.57
CA GLU A 13 -0.46 7.14 20.62
C GLU A 13 0.19 5.99 21.39
N SER A 14 -0.55 4.90 21.61
CA SER A 14 -0.12 3.81 22.49
C SER A 14 0.00 2.45 21.82
N ASP A 15 -0.34 2.35 20.51
CA ASP A 15 -0.40 1.10 19.75
C ASP A 15 -1.32 0.04 20.36
N ALA A 16 -2.15 0.45 21.33
CA ALA A 16 -3.08 -0.45 22.00
C ALA A 16 -4.41 -0.56 21.23
N THR A 17 -4.96 -1.76 21.20
CA THR A 17 -6.30 -1.98 20.66
C THR A 17 -7.35 -1.33 21.55
N ILE A 18 -8.02 -0.28 21.07
CA ILE A 18 -9.08 0.45 21.78
C ILE A 18 -10.42 -0.29 21.63
N VAL A 19 -10.71 -0.75 20.42
CA VAL A 19 -11.94 -1.47 20.10
C VAL A 19 -11.56 -2.71 19.30
N ALA A 20 -11.87 -3.89 19.84
CA ALA A 20 -11.53 -5.16 19.22
C ALA A 20 -12.72 -5.82 18.53
N ALA A 21 -12.43 -6.52 17.44
CA ALA A 21 -13.31 -7.46 16.76
C ALA A 21 -14.72 -6.89 16.42
N ARG A 22 -14.77 -5.69 15.86
CA ARG A 22 -16.02 -5.08 15.42
C ARG A 22 -16.28 -5.34 13.94
N ARG A 23 -17.48 -5.76 13.63
CA ARG A 23 -17.92 -5.92 12.24
C ARG A 23 -18.32 -4.58 11.64
N ILE A 24 -17.93 -4.34 10.40
CA ILE A 24 -18.39 -3.18 9.63
C ILE A 24 -19.79 -3.48 9.11
N GLY A 25 -20.77 -2.67 9.55
CA GLY A 25 -22.15 -2.78 9.10
C GLY A 25 -22.36 -2.07 7.76
N THR A 26 -21.91 -0.82 7.64
CA THR A 26 -22.06 -0.03 6.41
C THR A 26 -20.80 0.76 6.09
N VAL A 27 -20.58 0.98 4.79
CA VAL A 27 -19.44 1.76 4.26
C VAL A 27 -19.95 2.86 3.33
N ASP A 28 -19.91 4.10 3.79
CA ASP A 28 -20.19 5.29 2.98
C ASP A 28 -18.87 5.85 2.43
N ARG A 29 -18.57 5.51 1.18
CA ARG A 29 -17.33 5.95 0.51
C ARG A 29 -17.35 7.41 0.11
N ALA A 30 -18.52 7.99 -0.11
CA ALA A 30 -18.65 9.40 -0.49
C ALA A 30 -18.27 10.31 0.67
N ASN A 31 -18.74 9.99 1.87
CA ASN A 31 -18.47 10.75 3.09
C ASN A 31 -17.29 10.19 3.90
N LYS A 32 -16.60 9.13 3.42
CA LYS A 32 -15.49 8.46 4.11
C LYS A 32 -15.88 7.97 5.51
N LYS A 33 -17.08 7.43 5.65
CA LYS A 33 -17.65 7.00 6.93
C LYS A 33 -17.87 5.49 6.93
N ILE A 34 -17.52 4.86 8.05
CA ILE A 34 -17.85 3.47 8.34
C ILE A 34 -18.74 3.40 9.60
N THR A 35 -19.66 2.47 9.64
CA THR A 35 -20.47 2.18 10.83
C THR A 35 -20.07 0.81 11.35
N LEU A 36 -19.72 0.75 12.64
CA LEU A 36 -19.37 -0.50 13.30
C LEU A 36 -20.63 -1.06 14.01
N GLU A 37 -20.85 -2.37 13.87
CA GLU A 37 -21.92 -3.08 14.55
C GLU A 37 -21.57 -3.33 16.03
N GLY A 38 -22.60 -3.52 16.86
CA GLY A 38 -22.49 -3.87 18.28
C GLY A 38 -22.79 -2.70 19.23
N ALA A 39 -22.33 -2.81 20.47
CA ALA A 39 -22.59 -1.81 21.49
C ALA A 39 -21.98 -0.44 21.10
N ALA A 40 -22.67 0.64 21.46
CA ALA A 40 -22.18 1.99 21.22
C ALA A 40 -20.81 2.19 21.86
N ILE A 41 -19.90 2.81 21.11
CA ILE A 41 -18.58 3.19 21.61
C ILE A 41 -18.72 4.54 22.31
N THR A 42 -18.18 4.67 23.49
CA THR A 42 -18.21 5.93 24.25
C THR A 42 -17.60 7.06 23.47
N ALA A 43 -18.24 8.21 23.46
CA ALA A 43 -17.69 9.39 22.77
C ALA A 43 -16.32 9.75 23.35
N GLY A 44 -15.37 10.07 22.48
CA GLY A 44 -13.99 10.39 22.86
C GLY A 44 -13.07 9.17 23.05
N THR A 45 -13.57 7.94 22.91
CA THR A 45 -12.74 6.74 22.97
C THR A 45 -11.85 6.60 21.73
N ILE A 46 -12.36 7.01 20.56
CA ILE A 46 -11.64 6.97 19.29
C ILE A 46 -11.23 8.38 18.92
N SER A 47 -9.95 8.57 18.63
CA SER A 47 -9.35 9.81 18.17
C SER A 47 -9.34 9.88 16.64
N ALA A 48 -9.16 11.09 16.08
CA ALA A 48 -9.15 11.29 14.63
C ALA A 48 -7.96 10.60 13.93
N ASP A 49 -6.87 10.39 14.66
CA ASP A 49 -5.61 9.82 14.13
C ASP A 49 -5.48 8.31 14.38
N ASP A 50 -6.47 7.70 15.05
CA ASP A 50 -6.46 6.26 15.33
C ASP A 50 -6.61 5.41 14.06
N TYR A 51 -6.00 4.23 14.07
CA TYR A 51 -5.98 3.32 12.93
C TYR A 51 -7.15 2.34 12.96
N VAL A 52 -7.76 2.12 11.80
CA VAL A 52 -8.73 1.03 11.60
C VAL A 52 -8.06 -0.05 10.77
N THR A 53 -7.80 -1.18 11.39
CA THR A 53 -7.07 -2.31 10.78
C THR A 53 -7.97 -3.55 10.70
N VAL A 54 -7.61 -4.52 9.87
CA VAL A 54 -8.23 -5.84 9.92
C VAL A 54 -7.93 -6.45 11.27
N GLN A 55 -8.86 -7.19 11.84
CA GLN A 55 -8.66 -7.85 13.13
C GLN A 55 -7.35 -8.64 13.17
N GLY A 56 -6.50 -8.33 14.14
CA GLY A 56 -5.22 -9.00 14.37
C GLY A 56 -4.14 -8.73 13.33
N SER A 57 -4.35 -7.78 12.39
CA SER A 57 -3.35 -7.47 11.36
C SER A 57 -2.33 -6.42 11.82
N TYR A 58 -2.63 -5.61 12.81
CA TYR A 58 -1.73 -4.56 13.28
C TYR A 58 -0.38 -5.15 13.70
N GLU A 59 0.70 -4.62 13.17
CA GLU A 59 2.09 -5.10 13.34
C GLU A 59 2.37 -6.54 12.86
N ASN A 60 1.38 -7.26 12.35
CA ASN A 60 1.53 -8.63 11.83
C ASN A 60 1.52 -8.71 10.30
N GLU A 61 1.46 -7.59 9.62
CA GLU A 61 1.52 -7.51 8.16
C GLU A 61 2.95 -7.27 7.66
N ILE A 62 3.17 -7.56 6.37
CA ILE A 62 4.44 -7.22 5.73
C ILE A 62 4.60 -5.69 5.66
N THR A 63 5.82 -5.22 5.81
CA THR A 63 6.14 -3.79 5.71
C THR A 63 5.81 -3.26 4.33
N GLY A 64 4.90 -2.30 4.26
CA GLY A 64 4.45 -1.71 3.00
C GLY A 64 5.45 -0.70 2.41
N LEU A 65 5.25 -0.35 1.13
CA LEU A 65 6.09 0.64 0.44
C LEU A 65 6.11 2.00 1.16
N GLY A 66 5.01 2.38 1.82
CA GLY A 66 4.94 3.63 2.58
C GLY A 66 5.96 3.70 3.72
N ALA A 67 6.18 2.60 4.44
CA ALA A 67 7.20 2.53 5.48
C ALA A 67 8.62 2.39 4.90
N ILE A 68 8.77 1.61 3.82
CA ILE A 68 10.07 1.43 3.15
C ILE A 68 10.57 2.77 2.62
N PHE A 69 9.72 3.57 1.98
CA PHE A 69 10.04 4.89 1.45
C PHE A 69 9.71 6.04 2.40
N GLY A 70 9.30 5.74 3.62
CA GLY A 70 9.04 6.72 4.67
C GLY A 70 10.30 7.40 5.20
N THR A 71 10.08 8.40 6.05
CA THR A 71 11.15 9.20 6.67
C THR A 71 11.64 8.63 8.00
N ASP A 72 11.07 7.52 8.46
CA ASP A 72 11.42 6.91 9.75
C ASP A 72 12.90 6.56 9.80
N SER A 73 13.53 6.84 10.92
CA SER A 73 14.97 6.59 11.11
C SER A 73 15.31 5.10 11.19
N ILE A 74 14.37 4.26 11.60
CA ILE A 74 14.59 2.81 11.78
C ILE A 74 13.69 2.03 10.80
N LEU A 75 14.29 1.12 10.03
CA LEU A 75 13.60 0.13 9.20
C LEU A 75 14.20 -1.25 9.45
N TYR A 76 13.35 -2.24 9.76
CA TYR A 76 13.78 -3.62 10.09
C TYR A 76 14.83 -3.68 11.21
N GLY A 77 14.76 -2.75 12.17
CA GLY A 77 15.75 -2.63 13.26
C GLY A 77 17.08 -2.00 12.84
N ILE A 78 17.21 -1.54 11.58
CA ILE A 78 18.42 -0.90 11.06
C ILE A 78 18.23 0.62 11.05
N ASP A 79 19.16 1.35 11.66
CA ASP A 79 19.19 2.80 11.65
C ASP A 79 19.65 3.33 10.28
N ARG A 80 18.75 4.04 9.60
CA ARG A 80 18.98 4.64 8.27
C ARG A 80 19.90 5.84 8.28
N ASP A 81 20.11 6.49 9.41
CA ASP A 81 21.01 7.63 9.52
C ASP A 81 22.47 7.17 9.60
N THR A 82 22.69 6.01 10.20
CA THR A 82 23.98 5.32 10.21
C THR A 82 24.22 4.57 8.90
N HIS A 83 23.20 3.85 8.40
CA HIS A 83 23.27 3.02 7.18
C HIS A 83 22.55 3.69 6.00
N LYS A 84 23.16 4.73 5.45
CA LYS A 84 22.57 5.60 4.40
C LYS A 84 22.17 4.87 3.12
N TRP A 85 22.74 3.69 2.84
CA TRP A 85 22.36 2.87 1.68
C TRP A 85 20.93 2.35 1.74
N LEU A 86 20.32 2.31 2.94
CA LEU A 86 18.91 1.92 3.14
C LEU A 86 17.97 3.14 3.08
N LYS A 87 18.51 4.35 2.99
CA LYS A 87 17.72 5.58 3.00
C LYS A 87 17.20 5.85 1.58
N PRO A 88 15.87 5.92 1.38
CA PRO A 88 15.31 6.21 0.07
C PRO A 88 15.58 7.66 -0.32
N TYR A 89 15.72 7.91 -1.61
CA TYR A 89 15.68 9.27 -2.13
C TYR A 89 14.23 9.72 -2.28
N SER A 90 13.90 10.90 -1.80
CA SER A 90 12.57 11.48 -1.96
C SER A 90 12.64 12.91 -2.47
N LYS A 91 11.73 13.28 -3.36
CA LYS A 91 11.60 14.62 -3.92
C LYS A 91 10.14 15.06 -3.87
N THR A 92 9.92 16.25 -3.32
CA THR A 92 8.61 16.91 -3.36
C THR A 92 8.56 17.83 -4.58
N SER A 93 7.47 17.73 -5.35
CA SER A 93 7.21 18.59 -6.49
C SER A 93 5.72 18.96 -6.55
N THR A 94 5.40 20.15 -7.03
CA THR A 94 4.02 20.60 -7.26
C THR A 94 3.44 20.08 -8.55
N THR A 95 4.31 19.70 -9.51
CA THR A 95 3.94 19.20 -10.84
C THR A 95 4.71 17.92 -11.13
N ILE A 96 4.11 17.03 -11.93
CA ILE A 96 4.79 15.87 -12.45
C ILE A 96 5.19 16.13 -13.91
N THR A 97 6.49 16.05 -14.17
CA THR A 97 7.10 16.22 -15.49
C THR A 97 8.17 15.16 -15.69
N ASP A 98 8.56 14.92 -16.93
CA ASP A 98 9.67 14.00 -17.25
C ASP A 98 10.96 14.37 -16.50
N ALA A 99 11.27 15.67 -16.40
CA ALA A 99 12.43 16.16 -15.68
C ALA A 99 12.39 15.84 -14.17
N VAL A 100 11.20 15.80 -13.56
CA VAL A 100 11.05 15.40 -12.15
C VAL A 100 11.29 13.91 -12.00
N ILE A 101 10.75 13.08 -12.87
CA ILE A 101 10.94 11.62 -12.85
C ILE A 101 12.41 11.29 -13.07
N GLN A 102 13.01 11.84 -14.12
CA GLN A 102 14.42 11.64 -14.42
C GLN A 102 15.33 12.09 -13.26
N GLY A 103 15.05 13.24 -12.67
CA GLY A 103 15.83 13.72 -11.53
C GLY A 103 15.72 12.84 -10.27
N VAL A 104 14.61 12.10 -10.08
CA VAL A 104 14.49 11.09 -9.03
C VAL A 104 15.35 9.87 -9.39
N GLU A 105 15.29 9.40 -10.61
CA GLU A 105 16.04 8.24 -11.08
C GLU A 105 17.57 8.49 -11.01
N GLU A 106 18.05 9.63 -11.51
CA GLU A 106 19.45 10.02 -11.46
C GLU A 106 20.00 10.09 -10.02
N ASN A 107 19.20 10.61 -9.09
CA ASN A 107 19.63 10.76 -7.70
C ASN A 107 19.46 9.50 -6.85
N SER A 108 18.66 8.53 -7.31
CA SER A 108 18.50 7.24 -6.62
C SER A 108 19.71 6.32 -6.79
N GLY A 109 20.48 6.52 -7.85
CA GLY A 109 21.65 5.71 -8.18
C GLY A 109 21.32 4.30 -8.72
N MET A 110 20.04 4.01 -8.96
CA MET A 110 19.56 2.72 -9.49
C MET A 110 18.58 2.96 -10.63
N TYR A 111 18.63 2.09 -11.64
CA TYR A 111 17.65 2.14 -12.74
C TYR A 111 16.28 1.65 -12.26
N ALA A 112 15.27 2.43 -12.56
CA ALA A 112 13.89 2.03 -12.33
C ALA A 112 13.43 1.03 -13.40
N ASP A 113 12.58 0.10 -13.00
CA ASP A 113 11.92 -0.85 -13.90
C ASP A 113 10.40 -0.83 -13.75
N MET A 114 9.90 -0.17 -12.71
CA MET A 114 8.48 0.01 -12.47
C MET A 114 8.21 1.31 -11.72
N MET A 115 7.09 1.95 -12.05
CA MET A 115 6.59 3.11 -11.31
C MET A 115 5.17 2.82 -10.83
N VAL A 116 4.92 3.03 -9.54
CA VAL A 116 3.60 2.87 -8.92
C VAL A 116 3.14 4.20 -8.39
N CYS A 117 1.94 4.63 -8.76
CA CYS A 117 1.44 5.93 -8.37
C CYS A 117 -0.06 5.92 -8.02
N SER A 118 -0.50 7.01 -7.37
CA SER A 118 -1.92 7.25 -7.16
C SER A 118 -2.61 7.62 -8.49
N ALA A 119 -3.90 7.33 -8.60
CA ALA A 119 -4.69 7.65 -9.79
C ALA A 119 -4.69 9.15 -10.13
N GLY A 120 -4.55 10.03 -9.13
CA GLY A 120 -4.42 11.47 -9.33
C GLY A 120 -3.12 11.86 -10.01
N VAL A 121 -2.00 11.24 -9.61
CA VAL A 121 -0.69 11.46 -10.23
C VAL A 121 -0.67 10.97 -11.67
N LYS A 122 -1.25 9.78 -11.93
CA LYS A 122 -1.38 9.25 -13.30
C LYS A 122 -2.14 10.21 -14.20
N ARG A 123 -3.27 10.77 -13.74
CA ARG A 123 -4.04 11.76 -14.51
C ARG A 123 -3.23 13.03 -14.75
N ALA A 124 -2.56 13.56 -13.72
CA ALA A 124 -1.75 14.75 -13.84
C ALA A 124 -0.60 14.56 -14.86
N TYR A 125 0.00 13.38 -14.90
CA TYR A 125 1.03 13.05 -15.89
C TYR A 125 0.44 12.95 -17.31
N LEU A 126 -0.73 12.35 -17.49
CA LEU A 126 -1.43 12.34 -18.78
C LEU A 126 -1.74 13.76 -19.26
N ASP A 127 -2.27 14.61 -18.36
CA ASP A 127 -2.57 16.00 -18.69
C ASP A 127 -1.30 16.76 -19.11
N TYR A 128 -0.17 16.49 -18.45
CA TYR A 128 1.12 17.06 -18.83
C TYR A 128 1.54 16.62 -20.26
N LEU A 129 1.45 15.32 -20.59
CA LEU A 129 1.78 14.81 -21.90
C LEU A 129 0.90 15.42 -23.00
N VAL A 130 -0.41 15.45 -22.79
CA VAL A 130 -1.37 16.02 -23.73
C VAL A 130 -1.16 17.53 -23.93
N THR A 131 -0.94 18.27 -22.85
CA THR A 131 -0.72 19.73 -22.89
C THR A 131 0.54 20.08 -23.68
N ASN A 132 1.59 19.28 -23.55
CA ASN A 132 2.85 19.49 -24.27
C ASN A 132 2.86 18.80 -25.65
N ARG A 133 1.74 18.27 -26.10
CA ARG A 133 1.62 17.56 -27.39
C ARG A 133 2.61 16.39 -27.55
N MET A 134 2.94 15.76 -26.44
CA MET A 134 3.81 14.59 -26.42
C MET A 134 3.01 13.35 -26.80
N ASN A 135 3.68 12.37 -27.39
CA ASN A 135 3.04 11.09 -27.67
C ASN A 135 2.80 10.32 -26.37
N VAL A 136 1.61 9.76 -26.21
CA VAL A 136 1.29 8.90 -25.06
C VAL A 136 1.60 7.47 -25.46
N GLU A 137 2.66 6.94 -24.93
CA GLU A 137 3.03 5.55 -25.13
C GLU A 137 2.35 4.65 -24.10
N TYR A 138 1.79 3.54 -24.58
CA TYR A 138 1.21 2.51 -23.74
C TYR A 138 2.02 1.23 -23.84
N MET A 139 2.20 0.59 -22.72
CA MET A 139 2.89 -0.67 -22.60
C MET A 139 1.95 -1.69 -21.93
N GLN A 140 2.05 -2.95 -22.34
CA GLN A 140 1.35 -4.03 -21.66
C GLN A 140 2.26 -4.61 -20.59
N THR A 141 1.79 -4.60 -19.34
CA THR A 141 2.47 -5.23 -18.21
C THR A 141 2.36 -6.75 -18.30
N SER A 142 3.21 -7.47 -17.59
CA SER A 142 3.18 -8.95 -17.50
C SER A 142 1.81 -9.50 -17.11
N ASP A 143 1.02 -8.74 -16.38
CA ASP A 143 -0.35 -9.08 -15.95
C ASP A 143 -1.42 -8.78 -17.01
N GLY A 144 -1.02 -8.34 -18.22
CA GLY A 144 -1.94 -7.98 -19.30
C GLY A 144 -2.60 -6.60 -19.18
N THR A 145 -2.30 -5.85 -18.12
CA THR A 145 -2.83 -4.50 -17.90
C THR A 145 -2.11 -3.49 -18.76
N GLN A 146 -2.85 -2.56 -19.38
CA GLN A 146 -2.24 -1.43 -20.09
C GLN A 146 -1.77 -0.37 -19.09
N ALA A 147 -0.48 -0.06 -19.11
CA ALA A 147 0.14 1.02 -18.37
C ALA A 147 0.65 2.12 -19.31
N ILE A 148 0.72 3.35 -18.81
CA ILE A 148 1.42 4.42 -19.54
C ILE A 148 2.91 4.09 -19.45
N SER A 149 3.65 4.29 -20.52
CA SER A 149 5.10 4.11 -20.54
C SER A 149 5.83 5.46 -20.38
N TYR A 150 6.83 5.47 -19.52
CA TYR A 150 7.85 6.51 -19.47
C TYR A 150 9.20 5.88 -19.86
N GLN A 151 9.72 6.20 -21.03
CA GLN A 151 10.98 5.65 -21.56
C GLN A 151 11.08 4.11 -21.47
N GLY A 152 9.95 3.41 -21.74
CA GLY A 152 9.88 1.95 -21.64
C GLY A 152 9.59 1.41 -20.23
N ILE A 153 9.46 2.27 -19.22
CA ILE A 153 9.12 1.89 -17.85
C ILE A 153 7.61 2.05 -17.63
N PRO A 154 6.89 1.01 -17.16
CA PRO A 154 5.45 1.09 -16.94
C PRO A 154 5.11 1.97 -15.73
N ILE A 155 4.12 2.87 -15.90
CA ILE A 155 3.50 3.65 -14.82
C ILE A 155 2.15 3.01 -14.49
N VAL A 156 2.10 2.30 -13.39
CA VAL A 156 0.92 1.60 -12.89
C VAL A 156 0.23 2.44 -11.82
N SER A 157 -1.10 2.53 -11.85
CA SER A 157 -1.84 3.17 -10.78
C SER A 157 -2.36 2.12 -9.80
N ASP A 158 -2.04 2.30 -8.52
CA ASP A 158 -2.57 1.48 -7.45
C ASP A 158 -3.60 2.29 -6.64
N ARG A 159 -4.71 1.61 -6.32
CA ARG A 159 -5.79 2.16 -5.51
C ARG A 159 -5.36 2.50 -4.08
N PHE A 160 -4.43 1.74 -3.53
CA PHE A 160 -3.94 1.88 -2.16
C PHE A 160 -2.73 2.82 -2.06
N CYS A 161 -2.17 3.26 -3.20
CA CYS A 161 -1.10 4.23 -3.19
C CYS A 161 -1.59 5.56 -2.58
N PRO A 162 -0.87 6.14 -1.61
CA PRO A 162 -1.23 7.41 -1.00
C PRO A 162 -1.44 8.51 -2.05
N ALA A 163 -2.40 9.40 -1.79
CA ALA A 163 -2.69 10.50 -2.71
C ALA A 163 -1.45 11.36 -2.95
N LYS A 164 -1.27 11.83 -4.19
CA LYS A 164 -0.13 12.67 -4.62
C LYS A 164 1.24 12.00 -4.48
N THR A 165 1.29 10.68 -4.42
CA THR A 165 2.53 9.91 -4.28
C THR A 165 2.81 9.11 -5.54
N MET A 166 4.08 9.00 -5.90
CA MET A 166 4.63 8.11 -6.92
C MET A 166 5.89 7.45 -6.36
N TYR A 167 5.94 6.14 -6.45
CA TYR A 167 7.11 5.33 -6.13
C TYR A 167 7.82 4.93 -7.41
N VAL A 168 9.10 5.19 -7.47
CA VAL A 168 9.99 4.77 -8.56
C VAL A 168 10.77 3.57 -8.04
N LEU A 169 10.55 2.40 -8.61
CA LEU A 169 10.99 1.13 -8.05
C LEU A 169 12.05 0.46 -8.93
N HIS A 170 13.01 -0.16 -8.27
CA HIS A 170 13.87 -1.18 -8.84
C HIS A 170 13.44 -2.53 -8.26
N THR A 171 12.55 -3.25 -8.97
CA THR A 171 11.89 -4.45 -8.45
C THR A 171 12.84 -5.59 -8.09
N PRO A 172 13.99 -5.78 -8.75
CA PRO A 172 14.96 -6.80 -8.35
C PRO A 172 15.55 -6.62 -6.94
N SER A 173 15.45 -5.39 -6.38
CA SER A 173 15.88 -5.13 -5.00
C SER A 173 14.87 -5.61 -3.96
N PHE A 174 13.64 -5.89 -4.37
CA PHE A 174 12.59 -6.38 -3.47
C PHE A 174 12.54 -7.90 -3.52
N ARG A 175 12.59 -8.53 -2.35
CA ARG A 175 12.48 -9.98 -2.22
C ARG A 175 11.53 -10.32 -1.09
N ILE A 176 10.67 -11.30 -1.32
CA ILE A 176 9.80 -11.87 -0.30
C ILE A 176 10.50 -13.12 0.22
N TYR A 177 10.76 -13.16 1.52
CA TYR A 177 11.26 -14.32 2.21
C TYR A 177 10.09 -14.97 2.93
N GLN A 178 9.77 -16.21 2.58
CA GLN A 178 8.68 -16.98 3.17
C GLN A 178 9.17 -18.37 3.58
N LEU A 179 8.57 -18.90 4.63
CA LEU A 179 8.95 -20.22 5.15
C LEU A 179 8.51 -21.36 4.21
N CYS A 180 7.36 -21.18 3.56
CA CYS A 180 6.80 -22.12 2.59
C CYS A 180 5.91 -21.36 1.60
N ASP A 181 5.67 -21.97 0.44
CA ASP A 181 4.70 -21.47 -0.53
C ASP A 181 3.26 -21.63 -0.03
N TRP A 182 2.36 -20.89 -0.65
CA TRP A 182 0.93 -21.04 -0.42
C TRP A 182 0.51 -22.47 -0.73
N ARG A 183 0.00 -23.15 0.30
CA ARG A 183 -0.55 -24.51 0.16
C ARG A 183 -1.79 -24.64 1.03
N TRP A 184 -2.68 -25.50 0.62
CA TRP A 184 -3.80 -25.89 1.46
C TRP A 184 -3.30 -26.64 2.70
N LEU A 185 -3.93 -26.38 3.84
CA LEU A 185 -3.67 -27.17 5.04
C LEU A 185 -4.19 -28.59 4.82
N GLU A 186 -3.29 -29.55 4.78
CA GLU A 186 -3.62 -30.97 4.76
C GLU A 186 -3.82 -31.43 6.21
N GLY A 187 -4.91 -32.16 6.45
CA GLY A 187 -5.09 -32.88 7.71
C GLY A 187 -4.16 -34.10 7.79
N ASP A 188 -4.06 -34.70 8.96
CA ASP A 188 -3.25 -35.91 9.18
C ASP A 188 -3.58 -37.09 8.23
N ASP A 189 -4.78 -37.03 7.60
CA ASP A 189 -5.26 -38.05 6.62
C ASP A 189 -4.83 -37.72 5.18
N GLY A 190 -4.04 -36.68 4.92
CA GLY A 190 -3.65 -36.21 3.59
C GLY A 190 -4.81 -35.64 2.75
N LYS A 191 -5.92 -35.30 3.37
CA LYS A 191 -7.10 -34.68 2.72
C LYS A 191 -7.15 -33.20 3.03
N GLU A 192 -7.40 -32.41 1.98
CA GLU A 192 -7.66 -30.99 2.11
C GLU A 192 -8.90 -30.76 2.97
N LEU A 193 -8.80 -29.83 3.93
CA LEU A 193 -9.87 -29.27 4.75
C LEU A 193 -11.11 -30.18 4.91
N LYS A 194 -11.18 -30.93 5.98
CA LYS A 194 -12.46 -31.47 6.44
C LYS A 194 -13.33 -30.30 6.91
N GLN A 195 -14.42 -30.04 6.20
CA GLN A 195 -15.50 -29.26 6.77
C GLN A 195 -15.93 -29.96 8.06
N ALA A 196 -15.76 -29.31 9.20
CA ALA A 196 -16.28 -29.81 10.45
C ALA A 196 -17.78 -30.09 10.22
N ALA A 197 -18.18 -31.33 10.36
CA ALA A 197 -19.59 -31.70 10.22
C ALA A 197 -20.41 -30.77 11.09
N GLY A 198 -21.30 -30.01 10.47
CA GLY A 198 -22.01 -28.95 11.12
C GLY A 198 -22.70 -29.45 12.38
N LYS A 199 -22.42 -28.79 13.47
CA LYS A 199 -23.43 -28.70 14.53
C LYS A 199 -24.44 -27.67 14.04
N ALA A 200 -25.61 -28.17 13.69
CA ALA A 200 -26.80 -27.37 13.52
C ALA A 200 -27.10 -26.61 14.82
#